data_efa1254dc4e18d0fcf5415daf76d2662
#
_entry.id   efa1254dc4e18d0fcf5415daf76d2662
#
_cell.length_a   1.000
_cell.length_b   1.000
_cell.length_c   1.000
_cell.angle_alpha   90.00
_cell.angle_beta   90.00
_cell.angle_gamma   90.00
#
_symmetry.space_group_name_H-M   'P 1'
#
loop_
_entity.id
_entity.type
_entity.pdbx_description
1 polymer ?
#
loop_
_entity_poly.entity_id
_entity_poly.type
_entity_poly.pdbx_seq_one_letter_code
_entity_poly.pdbx_strand_id
1 'polypeptide(L)'
;LEKVNMLEDKQSRYIHDHVRKSGYAIVGKIRRNGFSQRDVNRQWMQIANMIRKKRIDGVIVANMAAVSSSMADAYYKVGLIIEAGGIVVTVDEGRLDMHIKEVA
;
A
#
# COMPACT_ATOMS: atom_id res chain seq x y z
N LEU A 1 14.87 5.48 -7.62
CA LEU A 1 13.41 5.35 -7.59
C LEU A 1 12.95 4.70 -6.31
N GLU A 2 11.88 5.22 -5.71
CA GLU A 2 11.28 4.57 -4.55
C GLU A 2 10.68 3.22 -4.96
N LYS A 3 10.98 2.18 -4.19
CA LYS A 3 10.54 0.80 -4.45
C LYS A 3 9.24 0.54 -3.74
N VAL A 4 8.21 0.18 -4.48
CA VAL A 4 6.87 -0.04 -3.95
C VAL A 4 6.31 -1.40 -4.36
N ASN A 5 5.52 -2.01 -3.47
CA ASN A 5 4.67 -3.13 -3.85
C ASN A 5 3.33 -2.61 -4.32
N MET A 6 2.84 -3.16 -5.42
CA MET A 6 1.57 -2.78 -6.03
C MET A 6 0.46 -3.69 -5.53
N LEU A 7 -0.65 -3.10 -5.07
CA LEU A 7 -1.86 -3.87 -4.82
C LEU A 7 -2.49 -4.26 -6.16
N GLU A 8 -2.48 -5.56 -6.46
CA GLU A 8 -3.04 -6.09 -7.69
C GLU A 8 -4.55 -6.20 -7.57
N ASP A 9 -5.26 -5.52 -8.44
CA ASP A 9 -6.71 -5.58 -8.56
C ASP A 9 -7.12 -5.40 -10.02
N LYS A 10 -8.41 -5.16 -10.27
CA LYS A 10 -8.93 -4.92 -11.62
C LYS A 10 -8.36 -3.66 -12.28
N GLN A 11 -7.74 -2.78 -11.50
CA GLN A 11 -7.20 -1.50 -11.94
C GLN A 11 -5.67 -1.49 -12.01
N SER A 12 -5.03 -2.66 -12.03
CA SER A 12 -3.56 -2.76 -12.07
C SER A 12 -2.94 -2.01 -13.23
N ARG A 13 -3.60 -2.00 -14.39
CA ARG A 13 -3.15 -1.24 -15.56
C ARG A 13 -3.10 0.26 -15.27
N TYR A 14 -4.10 0.78 -14.59
CA TYR A 14 -4.17 2.17 -14.18
C TYR A 14 -2.99 2.54 -13.26
N ILE A 15 -2.65 1.66 -12.33
CA ILE A 15 -1.50 1.84 -11.45
C ILE A 15 -0.19 1.86 -12.26
N HIS A 16 -0.01 0.93 -13.19
CA HIS A 16 1.17 0.87 -14.05
C HIS A 16 1.34 2.16 -14.87
N ASP A 17 0.26 2.68 -15.43
CA ASP A 17 0.31 3.92 -16.21
C ASP A 17 0.71 5.11 -15.33
N HIS A 18 0.22 5.16 -14.11
CA HIS A 18 0.61 6.20 -13.15
C HIS A 18 2.09 6.10 -12.78
N VAL A 19 2.58 4.90 -12.53
CA VAL A 19 3.97 4.64 -12.12
C VAL A 19 4.95 5.11 -13.19
N ARG A 20 4.65 4.91 -14.46
CA ARG A 20 5.48 5.38 -15.57
C ARG A 20 5.73 6.89 -15.53
N LYS A 21 4.77 7.65 -15.00
CA LYS A 21 4.83 9.12 -14.93
C LYS A 21 5.46 9.61 -13.63
N SER A 22 5.42 8.82 -12.56
CA SER A 22 5.75 9.26 -11.20
C SER A 22 7.12 8.83 -10.71
N GLY A 23 7.79 7.92 -11.41
CA GLY A 23 9.14 7.49 -11.03
C GLY A 23 9.21 6.47 -9.90
N TYR A 24 8.15 5.74 -9.61
CA TYR A 24 8.21 4.61 -8.68
C TYR A 24 8.65 3.34 -9.40
N ALA A 25 9.32 2.44 -8.69
CA ALA A 25 9.66 1.11 -9.18
C ALA A 25 8.79 0.07 -8.49
N ILE A 26 7.97 -0.65 -9.25
CA ILE A 26 7.17 -1.75 -8.72
C ILE A 26 8.09 -2.96 -8.57
N VAL A 27 8.30 -3.43 -7.34
CA VAL A 27 9.21 -4.53 -7.03
C VAL A 27 8.48 -5.77 -6.50
N GLY A 28 7.19 -5.69 -6.29
CA GLY A 28 6.38 -6.81 -5.82
C GLY A 28 4.91 -6.49 -5.89
N LYS A 29 4.09 -7.48 -5.57
CA LYS A 29 2.63 -7.37 -5.64
C LYS A 29 2.00 -7.86 -4.36
N ILE A 30 0.89 -7.22 -3.97
CA ILE A 30 -0.01 -7.68 -2.92
C ILE A 30 -1.25 -8.17 -3.62
N ARG A 31 -1.71 -9.38 -3.28
CA ARG A 31 -2.90 -9.98 -3.90
C ARG A 31 -4.03 -10.08 -2.89
N ARG A 32 -5.22 -9.69 -3.30
CA ARG A 32 -6.43 -9.77 -2.49
C ARG A 32 -7.39 -10.84 -3.01
N ASN A 33 -7.56 -10.91 -4.32
CA ASN A 33 -8.50 -11.83 -4.95
C ASN A 33 -8.02 -13.28 -4.82
N GLY A 34 -8.92 -14.16 -4.38
CA GLY A 34 -8.62 -15.57 -4.19
C GLY A 34 -7.91 -15.90 -2.88
N PHE A 35 -7.66 -14.91 -2.02
CA PHE A 35 -7.03 -15.11 -0.72
C PHE A 35 -8.02 -14.86 0.41
N SER A 36 -7.86 -15.62 1.51
CA SER A 36 -8.63 -15.38 2.72
C SER A 36 -8.24 -14.05 3.35
N GLN A 37 -9.12 -13.49 4.17
CA GLN A 37 -8.81 -12.27 4.93
C GLN A 37 -7.55 -12.42 5.78
N ARG A 38 -7.36 -13.60 6.37
CA ARG A 38 -6.16 -13.92 7.15
C ARG A 38 -4.89 -13.85 6.31
N ASP A 39 -4.92 -14.38 5.08
CA ASP A 39 -3.77 -14.38 4.19
C ASP A 39 -3.48 -12.97 3.66
N VAL A 40 -4.51 -12.20 3.37
CA VAL A 40 -4.35 -10.80 2.98
C VAL A 40 -3.71 -10.00 4.12
N ASN A 41 -4.19 -10.17 5.35
CA ASN A 41 -3.60 -9.51 6.52
C ASN A 41 -2.13 -9.88 6.71
N ARG A 42 -1.79 -11.15 6.48
CA ARG A 42 -0.41 -11.61 6.57
C ARG A 42 0.49 -10.94 5.54
N GLN A 43 0.01 -10.77 4.31
CA GLN A 43 0.78 -10.07 3.27
C GLN A 43 1.11 -8.63 3.70
N TRP A 44 0.14 -7.91 4.25
CA TRP A 44 0.36 -6.53 4.72
C TRP A 44 1.36 -6.46 5.87
N MET A 45 1.30 -7.41 6.79
CA MET A 45 2.28 -7.52 7.88
C MET A 45 3.70 -7.80 7.35
N GLN A 46 3.83 -8.67 6.35
CA GLN A 46 5.12 -8.96 5.72
C GLN A 46 5.68 -7.71 5.01
N ILE A 47 4.83 -6.96 4.33
CA ILE A 47 5.22 -5.70 3.68
C ILE A 47 5.74 -4.70 4.72
N ALA A 48 5.03 -4.54 5.84
CA ALA A 48 5.48 -3.66 6.92
C ALA A 48 6.87 -4.07 7.44
N ASN A 49 7.11 -5.38 7.59
CA ASN A 49 8.43 -5.88 8.00
C ASN A 49 9.52 -5.59 6.96
N MET A 50 9.21 -5.73 5.67
CA MET A 50 10.15 -5.40 4.61
C MET A 50 10.51 -3.91 4.62
N ILE A 51 9.55 -3.05 4.91
CA ILE A 51 9.78 -1.61 5.04
C ILE A 51 10.69 -1.30 6.24
N ARG A 52 10.43 -1.92 7.40
CA ARG A 52 11.29 -1.77 8.58
C ARG A 52 12.73 -2.18 8.30
N LYS A 53 12.93 -3.20 7.48
CA LYS A 53 14.25 -3.69 7.05
C LYS A 53 14.82 -2.90 5.88
N LYS A 54 14.16 -1.86 5.44
CA LYS A 54 14.56 -0.98 4.33
C LYS A 54 14.76 -1.70 3.00
N ARG A 55 14.03 -2.78 2.78
CA ARG A 55 14.05 -3.52 1.51
C ARG A 55 13.16 -2.89 0.45
N ILE A 56 12.06 -2.28 0.88
CA ILE A 56 11.13 -1.52 0.04
C ILE A 56 10.73 -0.24 0.76
N ASP A 57 10.19 0.70 0.03
CA ASP A 57 9.82 2.02 0.57
C ASP A 57 8.34 2.13 0.90
N GLY A 58 7.49 1.34 0.27
CA GLY A 58 6.07 1.41 0.56
C GLY A 58 5.18 0.62 -0.40
N VAL A 59 3.94 1.04 -0.49
CA VAL A 59 2.92 0.41 -1.34
C VAL A 59 2.22 1.45 -2.21
N ILE A 60 1.77 1.00 -3.39
CA ILE A 60 0.92 1.79 -4.28
C ILE A 60 -0.39 1.04 -4.52
N VAL A 61 -1.48 1.76 -4.40
CA VAL A 61 -2.85 1.26 -4.59
C VAL A 61 -3.62 2.22 -5.47
N ALA A 62 -4.71 1.76 -6.10
CA ALA A 62 -5.55 2.64 -6.90
C ALA A 62 -6.25 3.69 -6.00
N ASN A 63 -6.85 3.23 -4.91
CA ASN A 63 -7.55 4.06 -3.93
C ASN A 63 -7.76 3.26 -2.64
N MET A 64 -8.31 3.89 -1.63
CA MET A 64 -8.56 3.25 -0.33
C MET A 64 -9.57 2.11 -0.41
N ALA A 65 -10.58 2.22 -1.26
CA ALA A 65 -11.58 1.17 -1.44
C ALA A 65 -10.98 -0.13 -1.99
N ALA A 66 -9.89 -0.04 -2.76
CA ALA A 66 -9.16 -1.20 -3.26
C ALA A 66 -8.42 -1.94 -2.14
N VAL A 67 -8.03 -1.26 -1.08
CA VAL A 67 -7.31 -1.87 0.05
C VAL A 67 -8.22 -2.83 0.83
N SER A 68 -9.45 -2.42 1.12
CA SER A 68 -10.42 -3.24 1.84
C SER A 68 -11.82 -2.73 1.60
N SER A 69 -12.81 -3.63 1.66
CA SER A 69 -14.22 -3.28 1.65
C SER A 69 -14.67 -2.58 2.94
N SER A 70 -13.93 -2.80 4.04
CA SER A 70 -14.12 -2.09 5.30
C SER A 70 -13.19 -0.89 5.36
N MET A 71 -13.73 0.30 5.55
CA MET A 71 -12.93 1.51 5.66
C MET A 71 -12.00 1.47 6.87
N ALA A 72 -12.48 0.95 7.99
CA ALA A 72 -11.67 0.79 9.20
C ALA A 72 -10.47 -0.14 8.95
N ASP A 73 -10.68 -1.26 8.26
CA ASP A 73 -9.60 -2.19 7.91
C ASP A 73 -8.63 -1.57 6.90
N ALA A 74 -9.12 -0.82 5.93
CA ALA A 74 -8.25 -0.12 4.98
C ALA A 74 -7.32 0.88 5.68
N TYR A 75 -7.85 1.69 6.58
CA TYR A 75 -7.04 2.61 7.37
C TYR A 75 -6.06 1.89 8.30
N TYR A 76 -6.46 0.77 8.86
CA TYR A 76 -5.57 -0.05 9.67
C TYR A 76 -4.37 -0.54 8.88
N LYS A 77 -4.59 -1.07 7.68
CA LYS A 77 -3.53 -1.55 6.79
C LYS A 77 -2.60 -0.43 6.33
N VAL A 78 -3.16 0.69 5.94
CA VAL A 78 -2.37 1.88 5.58
C VAL A 78 -1.55 2.36 6.78
N GLY A 79 -2.15 2.35 7.96
CA GLY A 79 -1.47 2.70 9.22
C GLY A 79 -0.27 1.81 9.52
N LEU A 80 -0.37 0.50 9.26
CA LEU A 80 0.75 -0.43 9.42
C LEU A 80 1.97 0.00 8.57
N ILE A 81 1.72 0.42 7.34
CA ILE A 81 2.79 0.81 6.42
C ILE A 81 3.43 2.13 6.86
N ILE A 82 2.61 3.11 7.21
CA ILE A 82 3.10 4.43 7.65
C ILE A 82 3.86 4.31 8.97
N GLU A 83 3.34 3.52 9.91
CA GLU A 83 4.00 3.29 11.21
C GLU A 83 5.33 2.56 11.04
N ALA A 84 5.47 1.72 10.03
CA ALA A 84 6.74 1.06 9.71
C ALA A 84 7.76 2.00 9.07
N GLY A 85 7.39 3.25 8.80
CA GLY A 85 8.23 4.25 8.14
C GLY A 85 8.09 4.26 6.62
N GLY A 86 7.06 3.60 6.09
CA GLY A 86 6.82 3.50 4.65
C GLY A 86 5.92 4.60 4.11
N ILE A 87 5.80 4.61 2.79
CA ILE A 87 4.89 5.50 2.06
C ILE A 87 3.71 4.71 1.52
N VAL A 88 2.56 5.34 1.45
CA VAL A 88 1.39 4.82 0.74
C VAL A 88 1.00 5.82 -0.33
N VAL A 89 0.97 5.35 -1.57
CA VAL A 89 0.60 6.16 -2.73
C VAL A 89 -0.73 5.64 -3.26
N THR A 90 -1.71 6.53 -3.41
CA THR A 90 -2.92 6.21 -4.14
C THR A 90 -2.87 6.93 -5.49
N VAL A 91 -3.30 6.25 -6.55
CA VAL A 91 -3.34 6.88 -7.87
C VAL A 91 -4.35 8.02 -7.90
N ASP A 92 -5.48 7.83 -7.22
CA ASP A 92 -6.57 8.82 -7.22
C ASP A 92 -6.26 10.07 -6.38
N GLU A 93 -5.53 9.92 -5.26
CA GLU A 93 -5.32 11.00 -4.30
C GLU A 93 -3.84 11.37 -4.08
N GLY A 94 -2.92 10.64 -4.72
CA GLY A 94 -1.50 10.84 -4.53
C GLY A 94 -0.98 10.21 -3.23
N ARG A 95 0.12 10.75 -2.74
CA ARG A 95 0.77 10.24 -1.53
C ARG A 95 -0.07 10.59 -0.30
N LEU A 96 -0.40 9.58 0.49
CA LEU A 96 -1.16 9.77 1.72
C LEU A 96 -0.24 10.20 2.85
N ASP A 97 -0.50 11.37 3.38
CA ASP A 97 0.09 11.85 4.64
C ASP A 97 -0.93 11.63 5.76
N MET A 98 -0.85 10.48 6.40
CA MET A 98 -1.57 10.30 7.65
C MET A 98 -0.74 10.90 8.78
N HIS A 99 -1.05 12.13 9.14
CA HIS A 99 -0.60 12.64 10.41
C HIS A 99 -1.36 11.91 11.51
N ILE A 100 -0.71 10.91 12.10
CA ILE A 100 -1.11 10.49 13.42
C ILE A 100 -0.73 11.64 14.33
N LYS A 101 -1.60 12.63 14.43
CA LYS A 101 -1.49 13.58 15.51
C LYS A 101 -1.76 12.79 16.78
N GLU A 102 -0.72 12.62 17.56
CA GLU A 102 -0.93 12.41 18.97
C GLU A 102 -1.82 13.55 19.45
N VAL A 103 -3.06 13.23 19.73
CA VAL A 103 -3.90 14.12 20.50
C VAL A 103 -3.36 14.06 21.91
N ALA A 104 -2.49 14.99 22.19
CA ALA A 104 -2.12 15.21 23.58
C ALA A 104 -3.39 15.61 24.36
#